data_87d723d37d62301f625ac3f8194f375b
#
_entry.id   87d723d37d62301f625ac3f8194f375b
#
_cell.length_a   1.000
_cell.length_b   1.000
_cell.length_c   1.000
_cell.angle_alpha   90.00
_cell.angle_beta   90.00
_cell.angle_gamma   90.00
#
_symmetry.space_group_name_H-M   'P 1'
#
loop_
_entity.id
_entity.type
_entity.pdbx_description
1 polymer ?
#
loop_
_entity_poly.entity_id
_entity_poly.type
_entity_poly.pdbx_seq_one_letter_code
_entity_poly.pdbx_strand_id
1 'polypeptide(L)'
;MIQEEEISLFDLWDKMREGWRYVAGGTAIGLLGAGLALTLIPPKYEAVAVVQVGQTGQVGQVAQVGLIGQVTTLPVEPTQLSVERMKTPTFQMAVAQGAGIQDWIDALRRSATAGSDYLSLQVSKATIGQNAAPLMELRAKADSIENARKIAEVAILELGKRQSEIAKPAIDRMQADLAIAKEKRQRAEEDLGSLSKLVATAGIKDDRFTQLSLMNSLRLQKESELFFQRQLVAALEGALGPPATQPAKAVEPVFVSEKPVSPKKALLLVLGLVGGLLAGILAVFVADAWRRSRRHRRGVS
;
A
#
# COMPACT_ATOMS: atom_id res chain seq x y z
N MET A 1 -8.36 16.59 67.91
CA MET A 1 -7.12 16.10 67.27
C MET A 1 -7.47 14.86 66.49
N ILE A 2 -7.58 14.99 65.19
CA ILE A 2 -7.79 13.85 64.28
C ILE A 2 -6.38 13.26 64.10
N GLN A 3 -6.12 12.10 64.74
CA GLN A 3 -4.92 11.33 64.42
C GLN A 3 -5.06 10.84 62.96
N GLU A 4 -4.28 11.42 62.07
CA GLU A 4 -4.04 10.86 60.77
C GLU A 4 -3.28 9.55 60.98
N GLU A 5 -4.01 8.41 60.90
CA GLU A 5 -3.39 7.09 60.81
C GLU A 5 -2.60 7.06 59.48
N GLU A 6 -1.31 7.31 59.57
CA GLU A 6 -0.38 7.07 58.43
C GLU A 6 -0.45 5.57 58.09
N ILE A 7 -1.04 5.28 56.93
CA ILE A 7 -1.12 3.89 56.44
C ILE A 7 0.30 3.47 56.09
N SER A 8 0.95 2.70 56.97
CA SER A 8 2.29 2.16 56.71
C SER A 8 2.23 1.13 55.58
N LEU A 9 3.24 1.14 54.70
CA LEU A 9 3.42 0.11 53.68
C LEU A 9 3.50 -1.31 54.27
N PHE A 10 3.96 -1.44 55.50
CA PHE A 10 4.01 -2.71 56.24
C PHE A 10 2.62 -3.21 56.58
N ASP A 11 1.69 -2.34 57.00
CA ASP A 11 0.30 -2.71 57.30
C ASP A 11 -0.44 -3.19 56.02
N LEU A 12 -0.07 -2.58 54.87
CA LEU A 12 -0.59 -3.02 53.57
C LEU A 12 -0.10 -4.44 53.23
N TRP A 13 1.18 -4.73 53.48
CA TRP A 13 1.79 -6.03 53.22
C TRP A 13 1.21 -7.13 54.10
N ASP A 14 1.00 -6.86 55.40
CA ASP A 14 0.42 -7.82 56.32
C ASP A 14 -1.03 -8.14 55.98
N LYS A 15 -1.82 -7.14 55.58
CA LYS A 15 -3.19 -7.35 55.07
C LYS A 15 -3.23 -8.18 53.80
N MET A 16 -2.29 -7.93 52.87
CA MET A 16 -2.17 -8.74 51.67
C MET A 16 -1.78 -10.19 51.97
N ARG A 17 -0.91 -10.40 52.96
CA ARG A 17 -0.50 -11.73 53.40
C ARG A 17 -1.65 -12.50 54.08
N GLU A 18 -2.46 -11.82 54.88
CA GLU A 18 -3.67 -12.42 55.50
C GLU A 18 -4.75 -12.71 54.46
N GLY A 19 -4.87 -11.84 53.44
CA GLY A 19 -5.83 -11.95 52.35
C GLY A 19 -5.33 -12.72 51.10
N TRP A 20 -4.19 -13.43 51.16
CA TRP A 20 -3.56 -14.09 50.01
C TRP A 20 -4.51 -14.96 49.17
N ARG A 21 -5.53 -15.55 49.84
CA ARG A 21 -6.57 -16.39 49.20
C ARG A 21 -7.42 -15.59 48.21
N TYR A 22 -7.72 -14.31 48.49
CA TYR A 22 -8.46 -13.43 47.58
C TYR A 22 -7.60 -13.03 46.40
N VAL A 23 -6.29 -12.79 46.64
CA VAL A 23 -5.34 -12.48 45.57
C VAL A 23 -5.14 -13.69 44.65
N ALA A 24 -4.92 -14.87 45.22
CA ALA A 24 -4.80 -16.13 44.49
C ALA A 24 -6.08 -16.46 43.70
N GLY A 25 -7.26 -16.29 44.35
CA GLY A 25 -8.55 -16.50 43.73
C GLY A 25 -8.80 -15.53 42.55
N GLY A 26 -8.51 -14.24 42.75
CA GLY A 26 -8.63 -13.22 41.71
C GLY A 26 -7.72 -13.49 40.52
N THR A 27 -6.47 -13.87 40.80
CA THR A 27 -5.50 -14.24 39.74
C THR A 27 -5.94 -15.49 38.97
N ALA A 28 -6.44 -16.52 39.68
CA ALA A 28 -6.97 -17.73 39.05
C ALA A 28 -8.18 -17.41 38.14
N ILE A 29 -9.12 -16.58 38.62
CA ILE A 29 -10.28 -16.14 37.82
C ILE A 29 -9.82 -15.35 36.60
N GLY A 30 -8.83 -14.44 36.75
CA GLY A 30 -8.27 -13.68 35.63
C GLY A 30 -7.62 -14.57 34.57
N LEU A 31 -6.87 -15.59 34.99
CA LEU A 31 -6.27 -16.56 34.06
C LEU A 31 -7.32 -17.46 33.39
N LEU A 32 -8.35 -17.89 34.10
CA LEU A 32 -9.46 -18.66 33.52
C LEU A 32 -10.24 -17.81 32.52
N GLY A 33 -10.51 -16.53 32.84
CA GLY A 33 -11.13 -15.58 31.90
C GLY A 33 -10.30 -15.35 30.64
N ALA A 34 -8.98 -15.19 30.77
CA ALA A 34 -8.07 -15.08 29.64
C ALA A 34 -8.03 -16.38 28.81
N GLY A 35 -8.03 -17.54 29.43
CA GLY A 35 -8.12 -18.83 28.77
C GLY A 35 -9.41 -19.01 27.99
N LEU A 36 -10.53 -18.61 28.57
CA LEU A 36 -11.84 -18.62 27.88
C LEU A 36 -11.88 -17.66 26.71
N ALA A 37 -11.33 -16.44 26.88
CA ALA A 37 -11.22 -15.47 25.77
C ALA A 37 -10.39 -16.01 24.59
N LEU A 38 -9.31 -16.76 24.86
CA LEU A 38 -8.49 -17.40 23.82
C LEU A 38 -9.24 -18.46 23.03
N THR A 39 -10.24 -19.11 23.58
CA THR A 39 -11.07 -20.10 22.87
C THR A 39 -12.22 -19.47 22.09
N LEU A 40 -12.71 -18.31 22.55
CA LEU A 40 -13.82 -17.60 21.91
C LEU A 40 -13.39 -16.70 20.74
N ILE A 41 -12.15 -16.17 20.76
CA ILE A 41 -11.66 -15.29 19.71
C ILE A 41 -11.09 -16.15 18.58
N PRO A 42 -11.65 -16.07 17.35
CA PRO A 42 -11.16 -16.82 16.20
C PRO A 42 -9.73 -16.43 15.84
N PRO A 43 -8.89 -17.38 15.44
CA PRO A 43 -7.53 -17.10 14.98
C PRO A 43 -7.58 -16.29 13.67
N LYS A 44 -6.71 -15.27 13.55
CA LYS A 44 -6.55 -14.51 12.30
C LYS A 44 -5.14 -14.73 11.73
N TYR A 45 -5.09 -14.96 10.42
CA TYR A 45 -3.86 -15.11 9.64
C TYR A 45 -3.57 -13.80 8.91
N GLU A 46 -2.29 -13.53 8.68
CA GLU A 46 -1.86 -12.30 8.01
C GLU A 46 -1.14 -12.64 6.71
N ALA A 47 -1.59 -12.01 5.63
CA ALA A 47 -0.89 -11.97 4.35
C ALA A 47 -0.17 -10.62 4.22
N VAL A 48 1.08 -10.67 3.81
CA VAL A 48 1.92 -9.47 3.59
C VAL A 48 2.36 -9.44 2.14
N ALA A 49 2.21 -8.30 1.50
CA ALA A 49 2.68 -8.07 0.14
C ALA A 49 3.36 -6.71 0.04
N VAL A 50 4.47 -6.67 -0.68
CA VAL A 50 5.11 -5.42 -1.09
C VAL A 50 4.61 -5.08 -2.48
N VAL A 51 3.99 -3.94 -2.61
CA VAL A 51 3.32 -3.50 -3.84
C VAL A 51 4.02 -2.28 -4.40
N GLN A 52 4.37 -2.34 -5.67
CA GLN A 52 4.84 -1.22 -6.46
C GLN A 52 3.62 -0.49 -7.02
N VAL A 53 3.56 0.82 -6.81
CA VAL A 53 2.52 1.70 -7.40
C VAL A 53 2.67 1.71 -8.92
N GLY A 54 1.55 1.76 -9.64
CA GLY A 54 1.54 1.86 -11.09
C GLY A 54 2.31 3.08 -11.58
N GLN A 55 2.96 2.94 -12.72
CA GLN A 55 3.82 3.96 -13.33
C GLN A 55 3.41 4.23 -14.76
N THR A 56 3.65 5.47 -15.19
CA THR A 56 3.53 5.89 -16.60
C THR A 56 4.83 6.47 -17.07
N GLY A 57 5.25 6.08 -18.28
CA GLY A 57 6.35 6.71 -18.96
C GLY A 57 5.97 8.10 -19.45
N GLN A 58 6.93 9.01 -19.45
CA GLN A 58 6.81 10.33 -20.06
C GLN A 58 8.03 10.59 -20.94
N VAL A 59 7.78 11.17 -22.09
CA VAL A 59 8.86 11.61 -22.99
C VAL A 59 9.13 13.07 -22.69
N GLY A 60 10.29 13.35 -22.09
CA GLY A 60 10.74 14.72 -21.84
C GLY A 60 11.15 15.40 -23.15
N GLN A 61 10.66 16.61 -23.39
CA GLN A 61 11.18 17.47 -24.48
C GLN A 61 12.46 18.15 -23.96
N VAL A 62 13.62 17.68 -24.42
CA VAL A 62 14.86 18.43 -24.22
C VAL A 62 14.98 19.42 -25.34
N ALA A 63 14.64 20.67 -25.06
CA ALA A 63 14.66 21.79 -26.02
C ALA A 63 16.06 22.20 -26.51
N GLN A 64 17.12 21.54 -26.11
CA GLN A 64 18.49 21.86 -26.49
C GLN A 64 19.16 20.67 -27.20
N VAL A 65 19.54 20.93 -28.45
CA VAL A 65 20.47 20.13 -29.25
C VAL A 65 20.00 18.71 -29.59
N GLY A 66 18.96 18.57 -30.44
CA GLY A 66 18.79 17.37 -31.31
C GLY A 66 18.62 16.00 -30.62
N LEU A 67 18.53 15.96 -29.29
CA LEU A 67 18.30 14.77 -28.52
C LEU A 67 16.84 14.77 -28.03
N ILE A 68 16.06 13.88 -28.58
CA ILE A 68 14.71 13.61 -28.05
C ILE A 68 14.86 12.95 -26.71
N GLY A 69 14.05 13.45 -25.77
CA GLY A 69 14.18 13.29 -24.37
C GLY A 69 14.23 11.87 -23.85
N GLN A 70 14.91 11.74 -22.75
CA GLN A 70 14.92 10.53 -21.97
C GLN A 70 13.49 10.17 -21.56
N VAL A 71 13.15 8.89 -21.69
CA VAL A 71 11.92 8.36 -21.10
C VAL A 71 12.10 8.38 -19.59
N THR A 72 11.29 9.18 -18.91
CA THR A 72 11.21 9.21 -17.45
C THR A 72 9.97 8.46 -16.99
N THR A 73 10.06 7.79 -15.87
CA THR A 73 8.93 7.08 -15.25
C THR A 73 8.39 7.90 -14.09
N LEU A 74 7.09 8.13 -14.07
CA LEU A 74 6.41 8.77 -12.95
C LEU A 74 5.34 7.84 -12.39
N PRO A 75 5.16 7.82 -11.07
CA PRO A 75 4.03 7.09 -10.48
C PRO A 75 2.72 7.69 -10.97
N VAL A 76 1.73 6.85 -11.25
CA VAL A 76 0.38 7.27 -11.67
C VAL A 76 -0.25 8.21 -10.63
N GLU A 77 0.02 7.93 -9.37
CA GLU A 77 -0.34 8.77 -8.23
C GLU A 77 0.71 8.65 -7.12
N PRO A 78 0.84 9.66 -6.24
CA PRO A 78 1.72 9.57 -5.07
C PRO A 78 1.35 8.37 -4.20
N THR A 79 2.34 7.65 -3.66
CA THR A 79 2.10 6.44 -2.84
C THR A 79 1.21 6.71 -1.64
N GLN A 80 1.36 7.88 -1.01
CA GLN A 80 0.49 8.28 0.09
C GLN A 80 -0.98 8.37 -0.33
N LEU A 81 -1.25 8.93 -1.51
CA LEU A 81 -2.61 9.02 -2.04
C LEU A 81 -3.18 7.63 -2.35
N SER A 82 -2.37 6.73 -2.92
CA SER A 82 -2.74 5.33 -3.12
C SER A 82 -3.13 4.65 -1.80
N VAL A 83 -2.33 4.84 -0.75
CA VAL A 83 -2.61 4.31 0.60
C VAL A 83 -3.92 4.87 1.16
N GLU A 84 -4.14 6.20 1.08
CA GLU A 84 -5.39 6.81 1.56
C GLU A 84 -6.60 6.35 0.74
N ARG A 85 -6.47 6.21 -0.58
CA ARG A 85 -7.51 5.65 -1.45
C ARG A 85 -7.90 4.23 -1.03
N MET A 86 -6.93 3.38 -0.75
CA MET A 86 -7.17 1.99 -0.33
C MET A 86 -7.82 1.89 1.06
N LYS A 87 -7.70 2.92 1.90
CA LYS A 87 -8.40 3.01 3.18
C LYS A 87 -9.88 3.42 3.03
N THR A 88 -10.27 3.94 1.87
CA THR A 88 -11.67 4.37 1.67
C THR A 88 -12.63 3.19 1.74
N PRO A 89 -13.83 3.37 2.35
CA PRO A 89 -14.82 2.31 2.44
C PRO A 89 -15.26 1.76 1.08
N THR A 90 -15.27 2.61 0.05
CA THR A 90 -15.61 2.22 -1.33
C THR A 90 -14.58 1.27 -1.93
N PHE A 91 -13.30 1.51 -1.69
CA PHE A 91 -12.24 0.60 -2.13
C PHE A 91 -12.33 -0.73 -1.38
N GLN A 92 -12.44 -0.67 -0.06
CA GLN A 92 -12.51 -1.86 0.79
C GLN A 92 -13.76 -2.70 0.48
N MET A 93 -14.88 -2.07 0.15
CA MET A 93 -16.09 -2.77 -0.30
C MET A 93 -15.85 -3.51 -1.62
N ALA A 94 -15.17 -2.88 -2.58
CA ALA A 94 -14.83 -3.54 -3.85
C ALA A 94 -13.91 -4.74 -3.63
N VAL A 95 -12.91 -4.62 -2.74
CA VAL A 95 -12.02 -5.72 -2.36
C VAL A 95 -12.79 -6.83 -1.65
N ALA A 96 -13.64 -6.51 -0.68
CA ALA A 96 -14.45 -7.48 0.06
C ALA A 96 -15.38 -8.28 -0.87
N GLN A 97 -16.03 -7.60 -1.83
CA GLN A 97 -16.87 -8.22 -2.85
C GLN A 97 -16.05 -9.12 -3.80
N GLY A 98 -14.90 -8.63 -4.28
CA GLY A 98 -14.01 -9.39 -5.16
C GLY A 98 -13.40 -10.62 -4.47
N ALA A 99 -13.11 -10.52 -3.17
CA ALA A 99 -12.65 -11.63 -2.34
C ALA A 99 -13.79 -12.59 -1.92
N GLY A 100 -15.06 -12.15 -1.97
CA GLY A 100 -16.22 -12.93 -1.58
C GLY A 100 -16.35 -13.15 -0.08
N ILE A 101 -15.88 -12.20 0.75
CA ILE A 101 -15.88 -12.29 2.21
C ILE A 101 -17.09 -11.55 2.77
N GLN A 102 -18.17 -12.30 3.02
CA GLN A 102 -19.44 -11.73 3.46
C GLN A 102 -19.35 -11.02 4.81
N ASP A 103 -18.62 -11.59 5.77
CA ASP A 103 -18.45 -10.99 7.10
C ASP A 103 -17.82 -9.59 7.03
N TRP A 104 -16.87 -9.40 6.12
CA TRP A 104 -16.27 -8.08 5.88
C TRP A 104 -17.24 -7.11 5.21
N ILE A 105 -17.99 -7.59 4.21
CA ILE A 105 -19.03 -6.78 3.55
C ILE A 105 -20.05 -6.29 4.57
N ASP A 106 -20.54 -7.17 5.45
CA ASP A 106 -21.50 -6.83 6.47
C ASP A 106 -20.92 -5.95 7.58
N ALA A 107 -19.64 -6.12 7.92
CA ALA A 107 -18.93 -5.23 8.80
C ALA A 107 -18.82 -3.81 8.23
N LEU A 108 -18.44 -3.66 6.95
CA LEU A 108 -18.36 -2.36 6.27
C LEU A 108 -19.72 -1.68 6.13
N ARG A 109 -20.81 -2.44 5.95
CA ARG A 109 -22.17 -1.89 5.94
C ARG A 109 -22.59 -1.32 7.29
N ARG A 110 -22.11 -1.92 8.39
CA ARG A 110 -22.40 -1.46 9.75
C ARG A 110 -21.54 -0.27 10.17
N SER A 111 -20.25 -0.27 9.78
CA SER A 111 -19.30 0.78 10.13
C SER A 111 -18.25 0.94 9.05
N ALA A 112 -18.08 2.18 8.57
CA ALA A 112 -17.06 2.51 7.57
C ALA A 112 -15.61 2.27 8.04
N THR A 113 -15.38 2.19 9.36
CA THR A 113 -14.06 1.97 9.97
C THR A 113 -13.71 0.50 10.16
N ALA A 114 -14.69 -0.41 10.02
CA ALA A 114 -14.48 -1.85 10.23
C ALA A 114 -13.50 -2.48 9.23
N GLY A 115 -13.21 -1.80 8.13
CA GLY A 115 -12.28 -2.28 7.11
C GLY A 115 -10.83 -2.38 7.56
N SER A 116 -10.40 -1.57 8.53
CA SER A 116 -9.03 -1.60 9.06
C SER A 116 -8.66 -2.92 9.75
N ASP A 117 -9.64 -3.70 10.17
CA ASP A 117 -9.43 -5.01 10.79
C ASP A 117 -9.04 -6.10 9.79
N TYR A 118 -9.34 -5.89 8.51
CA TYR A 118 -9.07 -6.82 7.43
C TYR A 118 -7.91 -6.35 6.55
N LEU A 119 -7.79 -5.05 6.30
CA LEU A 119 -6.79 -4.48 5.40
C LEU A 119 -6.08 -3.31 6.08
N SER A 120 -4.79 -3.45 6.32
CA SER A 120 -3.92 -2.40 6.83
C SER A 120 -2.81 -2.09 5.82
N LEU A 121 -2.47 -0.82 5.69
CA LEU A 121 -1.58 -0.31 4.66
C LEU A 121 -0.58 0.66 5.28
N GLN A 122 0.67 0.49 4.88
CA GLN A 122 1.75 1.39 5.28
C GLN A 122 2.62 1.70 4.06
N VAL A 123 3.12 2.93 3.99
CA VAL A 123 4.18 3.26 3.03
C VAL A 123 5.43 2.51 3.47
N SER A 124 6.01 1.72 2.56
CA SER A 124 7.25 1.00 2.86
C SER A 124 8.35 2.01 3.18
N LYS A 125 9.06 1.78 4.27
CA LYS A 125 10.24 2.58 4.65
C LYS A 125 11.48 2.21 3.82
N ALA A 126 11.38 1.21 2.96
CA ALA A 126 12.46 0.79 2.09
C ALA A 126 12.66 1.84 0.99
N THR A 127 13.48 2.84 1.29
CA THR A 127 13.97 3.81 0.31
C THR A 127 15.11 3.16 -0.46
N ILE A 128 14.79 2.47 -1.53
CA ILE A 128 15.79 1.90 -2.43
C ILE A 128 16.16 3.00 -3.45
N GLY A 129 17.14 3.84 -3.10
CA GLY A 129 17.72 4.85 -3.99
C GLY A 129 16.81 6.04 -4.34
N GLN A 130 17.38 7.12 -4.82
CA GLN A 130 16.66 8.36 -5.17
C GLN A 130 15.70 8.22 -6.36
N ASN A 131 15.82 7.16 -7.16
CA ASN A 131 14.99 6.88 -8.35
C ASN A 131 14.16 5.60 -8.22
N ALA A 132 14.07 5.01 -7.03
CA ALA A 132 13.30 3.80 -6.84
C ALA A 132 11.79 4.09 -6.86
N ALA A 133 11.06 3.20 -7.54
CA ALA A 133 9.61 3.26 -7.51
C ALA A 133 9.10 3.18 -6.06
N PRO A 134 8.17 4.05 -5.67
CA PRO A 134 7.65 4.07 -4.33
C PRO A 134 6.92 2.75 -4.03
N LEU A 135 7.37 2.07 -2.98
CA LEU A 135 6.82 0.81 -2.52
C LEU A 135 5.85 1.04 -1.36
N MET A 136 4.80 0.25 -1.31
CA MET A 136 3.90 0.18 -0.16
C MET A 136 3.80 -1.25 0.35
N GLU A 137 3.64 -1.38 1.66
CA GLU A 137 3.39 -2.64 2.33
C GLU A 137 1.89 -2.79 2.58
N LEU A 138 1.33 -3.87 2.07
CA LEU A 138 -0.06 -4.25 2.23
C LEU A 138 -0.12 -5.45 3.15
N ARG A 139 -0.93 -5.36 4.20
CA ARG A 139 -1.20 -6.45 5.14
C ARG A 139 -2.69 -6.74 5.15
N ALA A 140 -3.06 -7.95 4.81
CA ALA A 140 -4.43 -8.43 4.85
C ALA A 140 -4.59 -9.46 5.98
N LYS A 141 -5.68 -9.37 6.74
CA LYS A 141 -6.00 -10.28 7.84
C LYS A 141 -7.33 -10.96 7.57
N ALA A 142 -7.37 -12.28 7.75
CA ALA A 142 -8.57 -13.07 7.62
C ALA A 142 -8.55 -14.31 8.53
N ASP A 143 -9.67 -15.00 8.59
CA ASP A 143 -9.86 -16.18 9.42
C ASP A 143 -9.17 -17.43 8.87
N SER A 144 -8.76 -17.40 7.60
CA SER A 144 -8.01 -18.47 6.95
C SER A 144 -6.83 -17.92 6.13
N ILE A 145 -5.84 -18.78 5.92
CA ILE A 145 -4.66 -18.50 5.08
C ILE A 145 -5.10 -18.13 3.65
N GLU A 146 -6.07 -18.88 3.12
CA GLU A 146 -6.58 -18.67 1.76
C GLU A 146 -7.29 -17.33 1.63
N ASN A 147 -8.17 -16.98 2.57
CA ASN A 147 -8.88 -15.70 2.57
C ASN A 147 -7.91 -14.52 2.74
N ALA A 148 -6.89 -14.63 3.60
CA ALA A 148 -5.89 -13.58 3.77
C ALA A 148 -5.12 -13.33 2.45
N ARG A 149 -4.70 -14.41 1.77
CA ARG A 149 -4.06 -14.32 0.45
C ARG A 149 -4.99 -13.68 -0.58
N LYS A 150 -6.22 -14.15 -0.66
CA LYS A 150 -7.22 -13.66 -1.61
C LYS A 150 -7.54 -12.17 -1.43
N ILE A 151 -7.65 -11.70 -0.18
CA ILE A 151 -7.80 -10.26 0.11
C ILE A 151 -6.63 -9.48 -0.45
N ALA A 152 -5.39 -9.93 -0.20
CA ALA A 152 -4.21 -9.23 -0.66
C ALA A 152 -4.14 -9.17 -2.19
N GLU A 153 -4.36 -10.29 -2.87
CA GLU A 153 -4.34 -10.38 -4.34
C GLU A 153 -5.42 -9.51 -4.98
N VAL A 154 -6.66 -9.58 -4.47
CA VAL A 154 -7.78 -8.76 -4.97
C VAL A 154 -7.54 -7.28 -4.71
N ALA A 155 -6.96 -6.91 -3.56
CA ALA A 155 -6.62 -5.52 -3.26
C ALA A 155 -5.58 -4.95 -4.24
N ILE A 156 -4.57 -5.74 -4.60
CA ILE A 156 -3.55 -5.36 -5.60
C ILE A 156 -4.19 -5.20 -6.98
N LEU A 157 -5.04 -6.13 -7.37
CA LEU A 157 -5.74 -6.10 -8.65
C LEU A 157 -6.69 -4.90 -8.77
N GLU A 158 -7.47 -4.61 -7.73
CA GLU A 158 -8.39 -3.46 -7.68
C GLU A 158 -7.62 -2.13 -7.70
N LEU A 159 -6.46 -2.06 -7.01
CA LEU A 159 -5.58 -0.89 -7.09
C LEU A 159 -5.07 -0.69 -8.52
N GLY A 160 -4.57 -1.75 -9.15
CA GLY A 160 -4.06 -1.71 -10.52
C GLY A 160 -5.14 -1.25 -11.50
N LYS A 161 -6.38 -1.73 -11.35
CA LYS A 161 -7.52 -1.33 -12.17
C LYS A 161 -7.80 0.17 -12.04
N ARG A 162 -7.90 0.68 -10.81
CA ARG A 162 -8.18 2.11 -10.57
C ARG A 162 -7.05 3.01 -11.06
N GLN A 163 -5.81 2.60 -10.87
CA GLN A 163 -4.66 3.36 -11.40
C GLN A 163 -4.61 3.32 -12.92
N SER A 164 -4.99 2.22 -13.55
CA SER A 164 -5.11 2.15 -15.02
C SER A 164 -6.17 3.11 -15.54
N GLU A 165 -7.30 3.26 -14.85
CA GLU A 165 -8.34 4.24 -15.20
C GLU A 165 -7.82 5.68 -15.11
N ILE A 166 -7.03 6.00 -14.08
CA ILE A 166 -6.40 7.33 -13.91
C ILE A 166 -5.35 7.59 -15.00
N ALA A 167 -4.55 6.57 -15.33
CA ALA A 167 -3.48 6.68 -16.33
C ALA A 167 -4.01 6.71 -17.77
N LYS A 168 -5.20 6.17 -18.02
CA LYS A 168 -5.77 6.00 -19.36
C LYS A 168 -5.74 7.25 -20.23
N PRO A 169 -6.17 8.45 -19.77
CA PRO A 169 -6.15 9.65 -20.62
C PRO A 169 -4.72 10.05 -21.04
N ALA A 170 -3.72 9.80 -20.19
CA ALA A 170 -2.32 10.09 -20.53
C ALA A 170 -1.78 9.07 -21.55
N ILE A 171 -2.12 7.79 -21.36
CA ILE A 171 -1.76 6.71 -22.27
C ILE A 171 -2.41 6.92 -23.65
N ASP A 172 -3.70 7.25 -23.69
CA ASP A 172 -4.44 7.51 -24.93
C ASP A 172 -3.82 8.68 -25.72
N ARG A 173 -3.40 9.74 -25.03
CA ARG A 173 -2.67 10.87 -25.67
C ARG A 173 -1.33 10.42 -26.25
N MET A 174 -0.53 9.69 -25.49
CA MET A 174 0.75 9.17 -25.99
C MET A 174 0.58 8.23 -27.18
N GLN A 175 -0.50 7.44 -27.22
CA GLN A 175 -0.81 6.58 -28.35
C GLN A 175 -1.18 7.40 -29.58
N ALA A 176 -1.96 8.49 -29.43
CA ALA A 176 -2.28 9.41 -30.51
C ALA A 176 -1.02 10.11 -31.03
N ASP A 177 -0.15 10.58 -30.13
CA ASP A 177 1.12 11.22 -30.49
C ASP A 177 2.05 10.23 -31.23
N LEU A 178 2.06 8.96 -30.80
CA LEU A 178 2.81 7.90 -31.48
C LEU A 178 2.28 7.66 -32.91
N ALA A 179 0.95 7.63 -33.09
CA ALA A 179 0.35 7.47 -34.41
C ALA A 179 0.74 8.62 -35.34
N ILE A 180 0.67 9.86 -34.84
CA ILE A 180 1.09 11.07 -35.60
C ILE A 180 2.59 11.01 -35.92
N ALA A 181 3.43 10.63 -34.98
CA ALA A 181 4.87 10.52 -35.19
C ALA A 181 5.23 9.45 -36.23
N LYS A 182 4.52 8.29 -36.22
CA LYS A 182 4.68 7.24 -37.22
C LYS A 182 4.30 7.72 -38.63
N GLU A 183 3.19 8.44 -38.73
CA GLU A 183 2.76 9.02 -40.02
C GLU A 183 3.76 10.05 -40.55
N LYS A 184 4.24 10.97 -39.70
CA LYS A 184 5.27 11.94 -40.06
C LYS A 184 6.58 11.26 -40.50
N ARG A 185 7.00 10.22 -39.80
CA ARG A 185 8.17 9.42 -40.17
C ARG A 185 8.00 8.81 -41.54
N GLN A 186 6.84 8.18 -41.82
CA GLN A 186 6.58 7.57 -43.13
C GLN A 186 6.61 8.60 -44.24
N ARG A 187 5.97 9.76 -44.08
CA ARG A 187 6.01 10.86 -45.04
C ARG A 187 7.45 11.36 -45.29
N ALA A 188 8.24 11.52 -44.21
CA ALA A 188 9.63 11.93 -44.34
C ALA A 188 10.48 10.88 -45.09
N GLU A 189 10.21 9.59 -44.92
CA GLU A 189 10.85 8.49 -45.67
C GLU A 189 10.47 8.54 -47.15
N GLU A 190 9.22 8.76 -47.49
CA GLU A 190 8.72 8.91 -48.88
C GLU A 190 9.31 10.15 -49.55
N ASP A 191 9.31 11.30 -48.88
CA ASP A 191 9.92 12.55 -49.36
C ASP A 191 11.40 12.37 -49.63
N LEU A 192 12.15 11.74 -48.72
CA LEU A 192 13.56 11.47 -48.88
C LEU A 192 13.83 10.54 -50.07
N GLY A 193 12.99 9.52 -50.24
CA GLY A 193 13.06 8.60 -51.37
C GLY A 193 12.82 9.29 -52.69
N SER A 194 11.87 10.22 -52.76
CA SER A 194 11.58 11.00 -53.96
C SER A 194 12.70 11.98 -54.28
N LEU A 195 13.23 12.70 -53.29
CA LEU A 195 14.37 13.61 -53.44
C LEU A 195 15.62 12.86 -53.90
N SER A 196 15.89 11.68 -53.35
CA SER A 196 17.06 10.88 -53.76
C SER A 196 16.99 10.43 -55.21
N LYS A 197 15.79 10.08 -55.72
CA LYS A 197 15.55 9.75 -57.12
C LYS A 197 15.75 10.97 -58.04
N LEU A 198 15.27 12.15 -57.63
CA LEU A 198 15.44 13.38 -58.37
C LEU A 198 16.91 13.79 -58.46
N VAL A 199 17.68 13.68 -57.39
CA VAL A 199 19.13 13.94 -57.38
C VAL A 199 19.88 12.97 -58.29
N ALA A 200 19.51 11.69 -58.28
CA ALA A 200 20.15 10.68 -59.12
C ALA A 200 19.87 10.87 -60.60
N THR A 201 18.69 11.40 -60.97
CA THR A 201 18.30 11.66 -62.37
C THR A 201 18.75 13.01 -62.91
N ALA A 202 19.11 13.98 -62.06
CA ALA A 202 19.61 15.27 -62.39
C ALA A 202 21.11 15.15 -62.84
N GLY A 203 21.37 14.74 -64.07
CA GLY A 203 22.72 14.62 -64.59
C GLY A 203 23.54 15.92 -64.48
N ILE A 204 24.86 15.80 -64.30
CA ILE A 204 25.84 16.86 -64.09
C ILE A 204 25.95 17.67 -65.37
N LYS A 205 25.19 18.76 -65.50
CA LYS A 205 25.41 19.82 -66.49
C LYS A 205 25.72 21.11 -65.74
N ASP A 206 26.73 21.84 -66.18
CA ASP A 206 27.34 22.99 -65.50
C ASP A 206 26.35 24.09 -65.00
N ASP A 207 25.23 24.25 -65.68
CA ASP A 207 24.21 25.26 -65.30
C ASP A 207 23.31 24.91 -64.15
N ARG A 208 23.44 23.70 -63.52
CA ARG A 208 22.57 23.20 -62.50
C ARG A 208 23.22 23.10 -61.12
N PHE A 209 24.43 23.64 -60.97
CA PHE A 209 25.16 23.56 -59.69
C PHE A 209 24.34 24.12 -58.48
N THR A 210 23.68 25.27 -58.68
CA THR A 210 22.86 25.92 -57.66
C THR A 210 21.63 25.07 -57.29
N GLN A 211 20.99 24.42 -58.27
CA GLN A 211 19.85 23.52 -58.03
C GLN A 211 20.27 22.26 -57.30
N LEU A 212 21.41 21.67 -57.67
CA LEU A 212 21.95 20.50 -56.97
C LEU A 212 22.36 20.82 -55.54
N SER A 213 22.95 22.01 -55.30
CA SER A 213 23.28 22.48 -53.95
C SER A 213 22.03 22.65 -53.08
N LEU A 214 20.96 23.26 -53.65
CA LEU A 214 19.68 23.42 -52.95
C LEU A 214 19.03 22.06 -52.67
N MET A 215 19.03 21.15 -53.64
CA MET A 215 18.48 19.80 -53.47
C MET A 215 19.25 19.01 -52.39
N ASN A 216 20.56 19.17 -52.30
CA ASN A 216 21.39 18.51 -51.30
C ASN A 216 21.15 19.09 -49.91
N SER A 217 20.98 20.42 -49.78
CA SER A 217 20.61 21.04 -48.50
C SER A 217 19.22 20.60 -48.03
N LEU A 218 18.24 20.50 -48.94
CA LEU A 218 16.91 20.01 -48.65
C LEU A 218 16.93 18.53 -48.21
N ARG A 219 17.76 17.72 -48.87
CA ARG A 219 17.96 16.31 -48.48
C ARG A 219 18.52 16.19 -47.07
N LEU A 220 19.57 16.94 -46.72
CA LEU A 220 20.14 16.94 -45.35
C LEU A 220 19.11 17.39 -44.32
N GLN A 221 18.29 18.38 -44.63
CA GLN A 221 17.19 18.81 -43.77
C GLN A 221 16.18 17.69 -43.58
N LYS A 222 15.78 16.97 -44.63
CA LYS A 222 14.84 15.85 -44.56
C LYS A 222 15.45 14.64 -43.84
N GLU A 223 16.73 14.37 -43.97
CA GLU A 223 17.45 13.33 -43.21
C GLU A 223 17.44 13.65 -41.70
N SER A 224 17.66 14.91 -41.32
CA SER A 224 17.59 15.34 -39.94
C SER A 224 16.17 15.25 -39.36
N GLU A 225 15.14 15.60 -40.13
CA GLU A 225 13.73 15.45 -39.77
C GLU A 225 13.38 13.99 -39.56
N LEU A 226 13.77 13.12 -40.49
CA LEU A 226 13.55 11.67 -40.37
C LEU A 226 14.23 11.08 -39.14
N PHE A 227 15.46 11.47 -38.86
CA PHE A 227 16.19 11.05 -37.70
C PHE A 227 15.45 11.46 -36.41
N PHE A 228 14.97 12.69 -36.33
CA PHE A 228 14.16 13.19 -35.21
C PHE A 228 12.87 12.39 -35.03
N GLN A 229 12.13 12.13 -36.13
CA GLN A 229 10.88 11.35 -36.04
C GLN A 229 11.13 9.90 -35.62
N ARG A 230 12.22 9.28 -36.05
CA ARG A 230 12.60 7.93 -35.60
C ARG A 230 12.88 7.87 -34.09
N GLN A 231 13.61 8.87 -33.58
CA GLN A 231 13.88 8.96 -32.16
C GLN A 231 12.59 9.18 -31.36
N LEU A 232 11.70 10.06 -31.83
CA LEU A 232 10.43 10.32 -31.18
C LEU A 232 9.55 9.07 -31.13
N VAL A 233 9.46 8.32 -32.21
CA VAL A 233 8.73 7.05 -32.26
C VAL A 233 9.31 6.06 -31.25
N ALA A 234 10.63 5.89 -31.21
CA ALA A 234 11.30 4.99 -30.29
C ALA A 234 11.10 5.39 -28.81
N ALA A 235 11.16 6.70 -28.52
CA ALA A 235 10.92 7.23 -27.18
C ALA A 235 9.47 7.01 -26.72
N LEU A 236 8.48 7.27 -27.60
CA LEU A 236 7.06 7.05 -27.30
C LEU A 236 6.73 5.56 -27.14
N GLU A 237 7.30 4.69 -27.99
CA GLU A 237 7.15 3.24 -27.83
C GLU A 237 7.78 2.75 -26.52
N GLY A 238 8.96 3.26 -26.15
CA GLY A 238 9.60 2.97 -24.90
C GLY A 238 8.81 3.49 -23.68
N ALA A 239 8.18 4.66 -23.81
CA ALA A 239 7.36 5.23 -22.73
C ALA A 239 6.04 4.47 -22.53
N LEU A 240 5.43 3.96 -23.62
CA LEU A 240 4.18 3.19 -23.56
C LEU A 240 4.37 1.75 -23.09
N GLY A 241 5.58 1.20 -23.24
CA GLY A 241 5.89 -0.19 -22.88
C GLY A 241 6.49 -0.35 -21.48
N PRO A 242 6.54 -1.60 -20.98
CA PRO A 242 7.30 -1.91 -19.77
C PRO A 242 8.82 -1.66 -20.00
N PRO A 243 9.56 -1.21 -18.97
CA PRO A 243 9.13 -0.96 -17.59
C PRO A 243 8.55 0.42 -17.33
N ALA A 244 8.50 1.32 -18.35
CA ALA A 244 8.11 2.71 -18.14
C ALA A 244 6.63 2.87 -17.80
N THR A 245 5.74 2.17 -18.50
CA THR A 245 4.30 2.12 -18.21
C THR A 245 3.92 0.74 -17.76
N GLN A 246 3.46 0.63 -16.49
CA GLN A 246 2.99 -0.63 -15.91
C GLN A 246 1.97 -0.37 -14.80
N PRO A 247 0.95 -1.24 -14.66
CA PRO A 247 -0.01 -1.16 -13.57
C PRO A 247 0.65 -1.45 -12.21
N ALA A 248 -0.06 -1.16 -11.13
CA ALA A 248 0.35 -1.61 -9.81
C ALA A 248 0.47 -3.14 -9.79
N LYS A 249 1.54 -3.62 -9.16
CA LYS A 249 1.81 -5.07 -9.05
C LYS A 249 2.53 -5.39 -7.75
N ALA A 250 2.37 -6.63 -7.30
CA ALA A 250 3.23 -7.14 -6.24
C ALA A 250 4.67 -7.28 -6.75
N VAL A 251 5.64 -6.89 -5.94
CA VAL A 251 7.08 -7.03 -6.23
C VAL A 251 7.50 -8.48 -6.06
N GLU A 252 6.90 -9.15 -5.05
CA GLU A 252 7.13 -10.55 -4.72
C GLU A 252 5.79 -11.25 -4.53
N PRO A 253 5.74 -12.59 -4.60
CA PRO A 253 4.54 -13.35 -4.27
C PRO A 253 4.02 -13.00 -2.87
N VAL A 254 2.69 -12.97 -2.71
CA VAL A 254 2.05 -12.68 -1.42
C VAL A 254 2.50 -13.72 -0.39
N PHE A 255 3.20 -13.27 0.64
CA PHE A 255 3.60 -14.10 1.77
C PHE A 255 2.44 -14.21 2.76
N VAL A 256 2.11 -15.43 3.20
CA VAL A 256 1.08 -15.66 4.21
C VAL A 256 1.69 -16.41 5.39
N SER A 257 1.46 -15.88 6.60
CA SER A 257 1.92 -16.53 7.82
C SER A 257 1.17 -17.84 8.06
N GLU A 258 1.89 -18.94 8.27
CA GLU A 258 1.31 -20.24 8.65
C GLU A 258 0.72 -20.22 10.07
N LYS A 259 1.26 -19.34 10.93
CA LYS A 259 0.79 -19.21 12.33
C LYS A 259 -0.16 -18.02 12.45
N PRO A 260 -1.24 -18.15 13.21
CA PRO A 260 -2.14 -17.03 13.43
C PRO A 260 -1.43 -15.89 14.18
N VAL A 261 -1.61 -14.66 13.71
CA VAL A 261 -1.03 -13.45 14.29
C VAL A 261 -1.90 -12.85 15.40
N SER A 262 -3.16 -13.24 15.47
CA SER A 262 -4.13 -12.82 16.50
C SER A 262 -5.00 -14.02 16.90
N PRO A 263 -5.42 -14.10 18.19
CA PRO A 263 -5.00 -13.26 19.32
C PRO A 263 -3.57 -13.56 19.80
N LYS A 264 -2.88 -12.54 20.31
CA LYS A 264 -1.55 -12.72 20.91
C LYS A 264 -1.71 -13.43 22.27
N LYS A 265 -1.60 -14.76 22.27
CA LYS A 265 -1.85 -15.63 23.44
C LYS A 265 -1.10 -15.19 24.68
N ALA A 266 0.19 -14.88 24.56
CA ALA A 266 1.01 -14.42 25.68
C ALA A 266 0.50 -13.10 26.28
N LEU A 267 0.11 -12.14 25.45
CA LEU A 267 -0.38 -10.84 25.89
C LEU A 267 -1.70 -10.97 26.63
N LEU A 268 -2.64 -11.80 26.15
CA LEU A 268 -3.92 -12.05 26.83
C LEU A 268 -3.72 -12.73 28.17
N LEU A 269 -2.82 -13.71 28.28
CA LEU A 269 -2.50 -14.37 29.53
C LEU A 269 -1.87 -13.41 30.54
N VAL A 270 -0.93 -12.57 30.12
CA VAL A 270 -0.32 -11.55 30.97
C VAL A 270 -1.37 -10.53 31.44
N LEU A 271 -2.26 -10.09 30.55
CA LEU A 271 -3.33 -9.17 30.89
C LEU A 271 -4.31 -9.78 31.88
N GLY A 272 -4.68 -11.07 31.72
CA GLY A 272 -5.51 -11.82 32.66
C GLY A 272 -4.86 -12.00 34.02
N LEU A 273 -3.54 -12.28 34.03
CA LEU A 273 -2.78 -12.42 35.27
C LEU A 273 -2.70 -11.08 36.02
N VAL A 274 -2.29 -10.01 35.38
CA VAL A 274 -2.17 -8.68 36.00
C VAL A 274 -3.53 -8.15 36.42
N GLY A 275 -4.54 -8.25 35.57
CA GLY A 275 -5.90 -7.82 35.88
C GLY A 275 -6.52 -8.62 37.02
N GLY A 276 -6.33 -9.94 37.02
CA GLY A 276 -6.76 -10.82 38.10
C GLY A 276 -6.07 -10.54 39.45
N LEU A 277 -4.77 -10.27 39.41
CA LEU A 277 -3.97 -9.87 40.56
C LEU A 277 -4.47 -8.56 41.17
N LEU A 278 -4.66 -7.52 40.33
CA LEU A 278 -5.20 -6.22 40.78
C LEU A 278 -6.62 -6.37 41.37
N ALA A 279 -7.47 -7.12 40.69
CA ALA A 279 -8.82 -7.39 41.19
C ALA A 279 -8.82 -8.17 42.53
N GLY A 280 -7.89 -9.12 42.69
CA GLY A 280 -7.69 -9.87 43.94
C GLY A 280 -7.22 -8.95 45.06
N ILE A 281 -6.29 -8.04 44.82
CA ILE A 281 -5.84 -7.04 45.79
C ILE A 281 -7.02 -6.15 46.23
N LEU A 282 -7.79 -5.61 45.28
CA LEU A 282 -8.98 -4.80 45.58
C LEU A 282 -9.99 -5.59 46.42
N ALA A 283 -10.20 -6.87 46.11
CA ALA A 283 -11.10 -7.72 46.86
C ALA A 283 -10.67 -7.90 48.35
N VAL A 284 -9.36 -7.94 48.65
CA VAL A 284 -8.84 -7.97 50.01
C VAL A 284 -9.30 -6.72 50.80
N PHE A 285 -9.14 -5.53 50.21
CA PHE A 285 -9.54 -4.28 50.87
C PHE A 285 -11.05 -4.17 51.07
N VAL A 286 -11.83 -4.56 50.07
CA VAL A 286 -13.29 -4.56 50.15
C VAL A 286 -13.75 -5.53 51.22
N ALA A 287 -13.18 -6.73 51.30
CA ALA A 287 -13.50 -7.72 52.31
C ALA A 287 -13.13 -7.25 53.72
N ASP A 288 -11.99 -6.58 53.89
CA ASP A 288 -11.57 -6.00 55.18
C ASP A 288 -12.52 -4.88 55.63
N ALA A 289 -12.85 -3.96 54.73
CA ALA A 289 -13.79 -2.88 54.99
C ALA A 289 -15.18 -3.42 55.39
N TRP A 290 -15.65 -4.47 54.71
CA TRP A 290 -16.96 -5.10 55.03
C TRP A 290 -16.96 -5.81 56.35
N ARG A 291 -15.86 -6.49 56.73
CA ARG A 291 -15.68 -7.13 58.02
C ARG A 291 -15.68 -6.11 59.16
N ARG A 292 -15.02 -4.93 58.99
CA ARG A 292 -15.02 -3.81 59.97
C ARG A 292 -16.43 -3.24 60.15
N SER A 293 -17.17 -3.01 59.07
CA SER A 293 -18.53 -2.48 59.10
C SER A 293 -19.48 -3.42 59.82
N ARG A 294 -19.35 -4.75 59.69
CA ARG A 294 -20.17 -5.73 60.38
C ARG A 294 -19.85 -5.81 61.89
N ARG A 295 -18.59 -5.63 62.31
CA ARG A 295 -18.21 -5.59 63.71
C ARG A 295 -18.78 -4.37 64.44
N HIS A 296 -18.81 -3.23 63.75
CA HIS A 296 -19.39 -1.99 64.30
C HIS A 296 -20.91 -2.12 64.53
N ARG A 297 -21.64 -2.80 63.68
CA ARG A 297 -23.08 -3.02 63.83
C ARG A 297 -23.43 -4.01 64.93
N ARG A 298 -22.55 -4.93 65.34
CA ARG A 298 -22.78 -5.91 66.43
C ARG A 298 -22.37 -5.42 67.82
N GLY A 299 -21.63 -4.28 67.88
CA GLY A 299 -21.23 -3.69 69.18
C GLY A 299 -22.16 -2.58 69.70
N VAL A 300 -23.27 -2.30 69.00
CA VAL A 300 -24.26 -1.25 69.33
C VAL A 300 -25.62 -1.87 69.75
N SER A 301 -25.71 -3.18 69.95
CA SER A 301 -26.91 -3.83 70.48
C SER A 301 -26.74 -4.35 71.93
#